data_253181148945719a8adc1f218befd480
#
_entry.id   253181148945719a8adc1f218befd480
#
_cell.length_a   1.000
_cell.length_b   1.000
_cell.length_c   1.000
_cell.angle_alpha   90.00
_cell.angle_beta   90.00
_cell.angle_gamma   90.00
#
_symmetry.space_group_name_H-M   'P 1'
#
loop_
_entity.id
_entity.type
_entity.pdbx_description
1 polymer ?
#
loop_
_entity_poly.entity_id
_entity_poly.type
_entity_poly.pdbx_seq_one_letter_code
_entity_poly.pdbx_strand_id
1 'polypeptide(L)'
;ASHVKGAPLTTTITREVSEELLRNEIDERIVKIRPMSTPIDQISRLADARLSSSMIVDYYSVDTPPSVCKLFEGVESSQTSDIAELSVDNIAMFSPSDTILLPGVKGKAPGSCLMLYVISTGDKLRVKAINPPTENTFPALNFEQSMIRMGRAAAELDVQTSQSEALPIKRRNFCQIFKCQVEQSILQRLSAKEVGWSLTDQEETALIDMRLSMEKNFLFGARTRFEKDNTHGEVFTTEGIWTQAGKEFSYVKDKFNEEELVRLSRAAFTGNAGSSRKVLIGGSGFIEQLSMLPHVKTAGPAETVTRWGIDFTEITTKFGRLYVVLSEVFDACGHADEAMVLDPEYIQKYSHIPFKAMPIDLRSSGQRNCEAIVLTEASCIVLRYPDAHLRIVTK
;
A
#
# COMPACT_ATOMS: atom_id res chain seq x y z
N ALA A 1 6.52 -40.88 -15.71
CA ALA A 1 7.27 -40.67 -16.95
C ALA A 1 6.85 -41.76 -17.95
N SER A 2 6.08 -41.38 -18.99
CA SER A 2 5.74 -42.28 -20.08
C SER A 2 6.89 -42.39 -21.04
N HIS A 3 7.57 -43.52 -21.03
CA HIS A 3 8.58 -43.85 -22.03
C HIS A 3 7.93 -44.32 -23.32
N VAL A 4 7.99 -43.54 -24.39
CA VAL A 4 7.65 -43.97 -25.74
C VAL A 4 8.86 -44.64 -26.33
N LYS A 5 8.85 -46.01 -26.34
CA LYS A 5 9.92 -46.79 -26.99
C LYS A 5 9.69 -46.86 -28.49
N GLY A 6 10.68 -46.42 -29.27
CA GLY A 6 10.83 -46.76 -30.67
C GLY A 6 10.23 -45.84 -31.74
N ALA A 7 9.75 -44.65 -31.36
CA ALA A 7 9.32 -43.65 -32.33
C ALA A 7 10.24 -42.44 -32.28
N PRO A 8 10.54 -41.78 -33.42
CA PRO A 8 11.26 -40.50 -33.40
C PRO A 8 10.43 -39.45 -32.69
N LEU A 9 11.07 -38.69 -31.82
CA LEU A 9 10.42 -37.56 -31.12
C LEU A 9 9.96 -36.52 -32.16
N THR A 10 8.65 -36.48 -32.39
CA THR A 10 8.02 -35.47 -33.24
C THR A 10 7.47 -34.36 -32.37
N THR A 11 7.28 -33.17 -32.94
CA THR A 11 6.62 -32.03 -32.24
C THR A 11 5.25 -32.41 -31.67
N THR A 12 4.53 -33.32 -32.32
CA THR A 12 3.24 -33.84 -31.87
C THR A 12 3.36 -34.65 -30.60
N ILE A 13 4.32 -35.57 -30.53
CA ILE A 13 4.59 -36.41 -29.34
C ILE A 13 5.12 -35.55 -28.18
N THR A 14 5.94 -34.56 -28.48
CA THR A 14 6.44 -33.62 -27.45
C THR A 14 5.30 -32.80 -26.87
N ARG A 15 4.33 -32.38 -27.68
CA ARG A 15 3.13 -31.65 -27.26
C ARG A 15 2.19 -32.52 -26.42
N GLU A 16 2.03 -33.82 -26.74
CA GLU A 16 1.21 -34.74 -26.00
C GLU A 16 1.81 -35.15 -24.63
N VAL A 17 3.13 -35.23 -24.55
CA VAL A 17 3.84 -35.67 -23.33
C VAL A 17 4.19 -34.48 -22.42
N SER A 18 4.47 -33.33 -22.98
CA SER A 18 4.79 -32.13 -22.22
C SER A 18 4.63 -30.89 -23.12
N GLU A 19 3.46 -30.32 -23.05
CA GLU A 19 3.06 -29.10 -23.82
C GLU A 19 3.98 -27.91 -23.54
N GLU A 20 4.63 -27.93 -22.39
CA GLU A 20 5.50 -26.85 -21.89
C GLU A 20 6.90 -26.82 -22.53
N LEU A 21 7.29 -27.84 -23.28
CA LEU A 21 8.62 -27.91 -23.90
C LEU A 21 8.72 -27.24 -25.28
N LEU A 22 7.62 -26.75 -25.84
CA LEU A 22 7.60 -26.10 -27.14
C LEU A 22 7.81 -24.58 -27.00
N ARG A 23 8.96 -24.12 -27.46
CA ARG A 23 9.48 -22.75 -27.27
C ARG A 23 8.50 -21.63 -27.65
N ASN A 24 7.76 -21.78 -28.76
CA ASN A 24 6.88 -20.73 -29.27
C ASN A 24 5.63 -20.52 -28.38
N GLU A 25 5.11 -21.57 -27.74
CA GLU A 25 3.97 -21.45 -26.84
C GLU A 25 4.34 -20.85 -25.49
N ILE A 26 5.53 -21.18 -24.97
CA ILE A 26 6.04 -20.64 -23.71
C ILE A 26 6.32 -19.14 -23.83
N ASP A 27 6.95 -18.68 -24.92
CA ASP A 27 7.30 -17.28 -25.10
C ASP A 27 6.06 -16.38 -25.23
N GLU A 28 5.03 -16.78 -25.97
CA GLU A 28 3.79 -16.02 -26.09
C GLU A 28 2.98 -15.99 -24.81
N ARG A 29 2.88 -17.09 -24.08
CA ARG A 29 2.17 -17.15 -22.79
C ARG A 29 2.87 -16.30 -21.73
N ILE A 30 4.19 -16.34 -21.67
CA ILE A 30 4.99 -15.56 -20.71
C ILE A 30 4.79 -14.06 -20.92
N VAL A 31 4.84 -13.58 -22.17
CA VAL A 31 4.67 -12.16 -22.49
C VAL A 31 3.26 -11.66 -22.13
N LYS A 32 2.21 -12.46 -22.33
CA LYS A 32 0.83 -12.08 -22.02
C LYS A 32 0.48 -12.14 -20.53
N ILE A 33 1.04 -13.07 -19.80
CA ILE A 33 0.70 -13.31 -18.36
C ILE A 33 1.45 -12.35 -17.46
N ARG A 34 2.70 -12.00 -17.73
CA ARG A 34 3.54 -11.16 -16.88
C ARG A 34 2.93 -9.83 -16.43
N PRO A 35 2.35 -8.99 -17.30
CA PRO A 35 1.78 -7.72 -16.88
C PRO A 35 0.62 -7.87 -15.89
N MET A 36 -0.10 -8.98 -15.95
CA MET A 36 -1.27 -9.24 -15.12
C MET A 36 -0.92 -9.96 -13.81
N SER A 37 0.18 -10.73 -13.77
CA SER A 37 0.56 -11.54 -12.61
C SER A 37 1.32 -10.75 -11.53
N THR A 38 2.02 -9.68 -11.89
CA THR A 38 2.86 -8.89 -10.97
C THR A 38 2.63 -7.38 -11.12
N PRO A 39 1.42 -6.88 -10.85
CA PRO A 39 1.08 -5.47 -11.10
C PRO A 39 1.88 -4.50 -10.22
N ILE A 40 2.14 -4.83 -8.96
CA ILE A 40 2.90 -3.96 -8.04
C ILE A 40 4.36 -3.85 -8.47
N ASP A 41 5.00 -4.95 -8.79
CA ASP A 41 6.38 -4.95 -9.30
C ASP A 41 6.48 -4.11 -10.58
N GLN A 42 5.53 -4.24 -11.48
CA GLN A 42 5.51 -3.50 -12.73
C GLN A 42 5.26 -2.01 -12.54
N ILE A 43 4.27 -1.63 -11.73
CA ILE A 43 3.98 -0.24 -11.40
C ILE A 43 5.18 0.40 -10.72
N SER A 44 5.77 -0.25 -9.74
CA SER A 44 6.88 0.30 -8.97
C SER A 44 8.14 0.50 -9.81
N ARG A 45 8.41 -0.37 -10.79
CA ARG A 45 9.55 -0.22 -11.70
C ARG A 45 9.39 0.91 -12.70
N LEU A 46 8.16 1.13 -13.18
CA LEU A 46 7.89 2.09 -14.25
C LEU A 46 7.43 3.45 -13.76
N ALA A 47 6.95 3.54 -12.51
CA ALA A 47 6.48 4.80 -11.93
C ALA A 47 7.64 5.66 -11.41
N ASP A 48 8.35 5.21 -10.39
CA ASP A 48 9.49 5.92 -9.79
C ASP A 48 10.37 4.93 -9.03
N ALA A 49 11.49 4.55 -9.61
CA ALA A 49 12.48 3.68 -8.99
C ALA A 49 13.74 4.46 -8.66
N ARG A 50 14.19 4.40 -7.41
CA ARG A 50 15.40 5.07 -6.94
C ARG A 50 16.45 4.08 -6.48
N LEU A 51 17.70 4.45 -6.68
CA LEU A 51 18.83 3.71 -6.11
C LEU A 51 19.00 4.07 -4.64
N SER A 52 19.27 3.08 -3.82
CA SER A 52 19.60 3.23 -2.41
C SER A 52 21.05 2.84 -2.15
N SER A 53 21.77 3.62 -1.38
CA SER A 53 23.12 3.29 -0.93
C SER A 53 23.17 2.26 0.20
N SER A 54 22.03 1.91 0.79
CA SER A 54 21.92 1.03 1.95
C SER A 54 20.75 0.07 1.83
N MET A 55 20.86 -1.08 2.52
CA MET A 55 19.77 -2.02 2.73
C MET A 55 18.66 -1.46 3.63
N ILE A 56 18.97 -0.46 4.44
CA ILE A 56 18.03 0.22 5.32
C ILE A 56 17.61 1.51 4.64
N VAL A 57 16.33 1.65 4.36
CA VAL A 57 15.74 2.83 3.74
C VAL A 57 14.95 3.60 4.79
N ASP A 58 15.45 4.76 5.14
CA ASP A 58 14.75 5.72 5.98
C ASP A 58 14.10 6.79 5.10
N TYR A 59 12.82 7.05 5.32
CA TYR A 59 12.08 8.06 4.59
C TYR A 59 11.23 8.90 5.54
N TYR A 60 10.99 10.13 5.12
CA TYR A 60 10.29 11.10 5.93
C TYR A 60 9.02 11.56 5.23
N SER A 61 7.95 11.68 5.99
CA SER A 61 6.70 12.30 5.54
C SER A 61 6.30 13.41 6.49
N VAL A 62 5.79 14.49 5.92
CA VAL A 62 5.19 15.58 6.69
C VAL A 62 3.72 15.57 6.37
N ASP A 63 2.91 15.42 7.40
CA ASP A 63 1.46 15.55 7.30
C ASP A 63 1.03 16.87 7.93
N THR A 64 -0.19 17.29 7.63
CA THR A 64 -0.81 18.38 8.37
C THR A 64 -0.94 17.98 9.84
N PRO A 65 -0.73 18.91 10.78
CA PRO A 65 -0.97 18.63 12.19
C PRO A 65 -2.37 18.03 12.40
N PRO A 66 -2.54 17.11 13.34
CA PRO A 66 -3.84 16.53 13.62
C PRO A 66 -4.84 17.64 13.95
N SER A 67 -6.02 17.58 13.35
CA SER A 67 -7.06 18.58 13.53
C SER A 67 -8.22 18.12 14.43
N VAL A 68 -8.29 16.84 14.73
CA VAL A 68 -9.37 16.24 15.53
C VAL A 68 -8.77 15.50 16.74
N CYS A 69 -9.33 15.75 17.90
CA CYS A 69 -9.07 14.98 19.12
C CYS A 69 -10.38 14.65 19.83
N LYS A 70 -10.30 13.84 20.87
CA LYS A 70 -11.44 13.47 21.71
C LYS A 70 -11.23 13.91 23.13
N LEU A 71 -12.35 14.25 23.79
CA LEU A 71 -12.38 14.55 25.20
C LEU A 71 -12.20 13.25 26.02
N PHE A 72 -11.24 13.25 26.92
CA PHE A 72 -10.93 12.08 27.74
C PHE A 72 -11.83 11.93 28.96
N GLU A 73 -12.36 13.04 29.47
CA GLU A 73 -13.28 13.07 30.60
C GLU A 73 -14.45 14.00 30.27
N GLY A 74 -15.66 13.60 30.63
CA GLY A 74 -16.84 14.47 30.53
C GLY A 74 -16.70 15.70 31.45
N VAL A 75 -17.30 16.81 31.03
CA VAL A 75 -17.32 18.08 31.79
C VAL A 75 -18.75 18.44 32.12
N GLU A 76 -18.99 18.76 33.38
CA GLU A 76 -20.30 19.24 33.83
C GLU A 76 -20.57 20.68 33.35
N SER A 77 -21.83 21.00 33.20
CA SER A 77 -22.23 22.37 32.82
C SER A 77 -21.94 23.35 33.96
N SER A 78 -21.44 24.53 33.61
CA SER A 78 -21.31 25.68 34.51
C SER A 78 -22.27 26.80 34.09
N GLN A 79 -23.05 27.27 35.08
CA GLN A 79 -23.97 28.41 34.87
C GLN A 79 -23.35 29.76 35.30
N THR A 80 -22.15 29.71 35.87
CA THR A 80 -21.49 30.91 36.46
C THR A 80 -20.18 31.24 35.81
N SER A 81 -19.65 30.38 34.93
CA SER A 81 -18.40 30.58 34.25
C SER A 81 -18.43 30.01 32.83
N ASP A 82 -17.86 30.76 31.89
CA ASP A 82 -17.65 30.35 30.49
C ASP A 82 -16.27 29.68 30.29
N ILE A 83 -15.51 29.45 31.36
CA ILE A 83 -14.19 28.84 31.35
C ILE A 83 -14.26 27.43 31.95
N ALA A 84 -13.61 26.49 31.31
CA ALA A 84 -13.48 25.12 31.78
C ALA A 84 -12.08 24.57 31.54
N GLU A 85 -11.73 23.52 32.28
CA GLU A 85 -10.51 22.73 32.05
C GLU A 85 -10.89 21.37 31.48
N LEU A 86 -10.27 21.04 30.33
CA LEU A 86 -10.57 19.85 29.57
C LEU A 86 -9.40 18.88 29.61
N SER A 87 -9.68 17.60 29.88
CA SER A 87 -8.76 16.49 29.68
C SER A 87 -8.96 15.92 28.29
N VAL A 88 -7.94 16.01 27.42
CA VAL A 88 -8.00 15.60 26.02
C VAL A 88 -6.95 14.52 25.74
N ASP A 89 -7.19 13.70 24.73
CA ASP A 89 -6.30 12.60 24.34
C ASP A 89 -4.95 13.10 23.76
N ASN A 90 -4.94 14.28 23.14
CA ASN A 90 -3.74 14.87 22.59
C ASN A 90 -3.68 16.38 22.84
N ILE A 91 -3.16 16.77 23.99
CA ILE A 91 -3.05 18.19 24.36
C ILE A 91 -1.99 18.94 23.53
N ALA A 92 -0.98 18.21 23.03
CA ALA A 92 0.13 18.79 22.28
C ALA A 92 -0.28 19.38 20.93
N MET A 93 -1.46 19.02 20.41
CA MET A 93 -1.95 19.60 19.15
C MET A 93 -2.49 21.02 19.30
N PHE A 94 -2.71 21.49 20.53
CA PHE A 94 -3.25 22.81 20.82
C PHE A 94 -2.17 23.78 21.29
N SER A 95 -2.39 25.02 20.94
CA SER A 95 -1.57 26.14 21.42
C SER A 95 -2.50 27.24 21.96
N PRO A 96 -2.02 28.10 22.85
CA PRO A 96 -2.79 29.29 23.26
C PRO A 96 -3.25 30.08 22.03
N SER A 97 -4.44 30.64 22.08
CA SER A 97 -5.14 31.33 21.00
C SER A 97 -5.73 30.45 19.88
N ASP A 98 -5.61 29.13 19.96
CA ASP A 98 -6.33 28.25 19.05
C ASP A 98 -7.83 28.28 19.31
N THR A 99 -8.61 28.06 18.27
CA THR A 99 -10.07 27.88 18.34
C THR A 99 -10.45 26.43 18.11
N ILE A 100 -11.48 25.97 18.78
CA ILE A 100 -11.94 24.58 18.75
C ILE A 100 -13.44 24.58 18.44
N LEU A 101 -13.86 23.77 17.48
CA LEU A 101 -15.25 23.49 17.18
C LEU A 101 -15.68 22.18 17.84
N LEU A 102 -16.85 22.18 18.46
CA LEU A 102 -17.47 21.01 19.06
C LEU A 102 -18.68 20.57 18.23
N PRO A 103 -18.52 19.58 17.32
CA PRO A 103 -19.63 19.07 16.54
C PRO A 103 -20.73 18.48 17.44
N GLY A 104 -21.99 18.82 17.16
CA GLY A 104 -23.13 18.30 17.91
C GLY A 104 -23.45 19.03 19.21
N VAL A 105 -22.60 19.93 19.70
CA VAL A 105 -22.89 20.81 20.83
C VAL A 105 -23.41 22.16 20.29
N LYS A 106 -24.56 22.57 20.76
CA LYS A 106 -25.22 23.79 20.26
C LYS A 106 -24.50 25.07 20.71
N GLY A 107 -24.29 25.96 19.76
CA GLY A 107 -23.86 27.33 20.00
C GLY A 107 -25.01 28.32 20.16
N LYS A 108 -24.71 29.63 20.24
CA LYS A 108 -25.69 30.70 20.44
C LYS A 108 -26.65 30.88 19.25
N ALA A 109 -26.11 30.84 18.03
CA ALA A 109 -26.93 31.00 16.82
C ALA A 109 -27.62 29.68 16.43
N PRO A 110 -28.83 29.71 15.89
CA PRO A 110 -29.50 28.52 15.37
C PRO A 110 -28.62 27.79 14.33
N GLY A 111 -28.44 26.50 14.52
CA GLY A 111 -27.58 25.66 13.64
C GLY A 111 -26.06 25.81 13.84
N SER A 112 -25.63 26.72 14.73
CA SER A 112 -24.20 26.83 15.06
C SER A 112 -23.78 25.76 16.08
N CYS A 113 -22.51 25.32 15.97
CA CYS A 113 -21.85 24.51 16.98
C CYS A 113 -21.13 25.40 17.99
N LEU A 114 -20.95 24.87 19.20
CA LEU A 114 -20.14 25.54 20.21
C LEU A 114 -18.70 25.68 19.76
N MET A 115 -18.13 26.84 19.94
CA MET A 115 -16.71 27.08 19.74
C MET A 115 -16.04 27.47 21.05
N LEU A 116 -14.82 26.96 21.23
CA LEU A 116 -13.98 27.24 22.36
C LEU A 116 -12.74 28.01 21.93
N TYR A 117 -12.18 28.80 22.82
CA TYR A 117 -10.92 29.49 22.67
C TYR A 117 -9.93 28.99 23.70
N VAL A 118 -8.73 28.60 23.27
CA VAL A 118 -7.68 28.07 24.14
C VAL A 118 -6.99 29.22 24.84
N ILE A 119 -7.09 29.26 26.17
CA ILE A 119 -6.43 30.26 27.00
C ILE A 119 -5.00 29.82 27.31
N SER A 120 -4.85 28.58 27.77
CA SER A 120 -3.54 28.01 28.12
C SER A 120 -3.55 26.50 27.95
N THR A 121 -2.36 25.94 27.71
CA THR A 121 -2.08 24.53 27.63
C THR A 121 -1.14 24.16 28.77
N GLY A 122 -1.50 23.11 29.53
CA GLY A 122 -0.70 22.57 30.63
C GLY A 122 -1.03 21.09 30.80
N ASP A 123 -1.23 20.62 32.02
CA ASP A 123 -1.72 19.25 32.26
C ASP A 123 -3.15 19.08 31.75
N LYS A 124 -3.93 20.14 31.79
CA LYS A 124 -5.27 20.24 31.21
C LYS A 124 -5.34 21.44 30.26
N LEU A 125 -6.25 21.34 29.30
CA LEU A 125 -6.52 22.38 28.33
C LEU A 125 -7.52 23.39 28.94
N ARG A 126 -7.08 24.59 29.23
CA ARG A 126 -7.96 25.64 29.74
C ARG A 126 -8.56 26.41 28.59
N VAL A 127 -9.88 26.40 28.50
CA VAL A 127 -10.64 26.94 27.37
C VAL A 127 -11.77 27.86 27.83
N LYS A 128 -12.17 28.78 26.96
CA LYS A 128 -13.31 29.65 27.12
C LYS A 128 -14.36 29.36 26.03
N ALA A 129 -15.61 29.24 26.40
CA ALA A 129 -16.70 29.17 25.43
C ALA A 129 -16.94 30.58 24.85
N ILE A 130 -16.80 30.72 23.51
CA ILE A 130 -16.91 32.03 22.85
C ILE A 130 -18.30 32.32 22.27
N ASN A 131 -19.11 31.29 22.05
CA ASN A 131 -20.51 31.41 21.58
C ASN A 131 -21.43 30.45 22.33
N PRO A 132 -21.45 30.44 23.68
CA PRO A 132 -22.36 29.59 24.42
C PRO A 132 -23.83 29.98 24.20
N PRO A 133 -24.77 29.04 24.34
CA PRO A 133 -26.22 29.36 24.19
C PRO A 133 -26.69 30.44 25.15
N THR A 134 -26.17 30.45 26.36
CA THR A 134 -26.43 31.50 27.37
C THR A 134 -25.08 32.15 27.75
N GLU A 135 -25.05 33.45 27.86
CA GLU A 135 -23.84 34.19 28.18
C GLU A 135 -23.26 33.80 29.55
N ASN A 136 -21.94 33.78 29.66
CA ASN A 136 -21.20 33.41 30.86
C ASN A 136 -21.49 31.99 31.39
N THR A 137 -21.85 31.07 30.49
CA THR A 137 -22.07 29.66 30.81
C THR A 137 -21.16 28.75 30.00
N PHE A 138 -20.93 27.55 30.53
CA PHE A 138 -20.23 26.49 29.82
C PHE A 138 -21.16 25.27 29.76
N PRO A 139 -21.54 24.77 28.58
CA PRO A 139 -22.43 23.61 28.48
C PRO A 139 -21.70 22.31 28.88
N ALA A 140 -22.48 21.32 29.29
CA ALA A 140 -21.93 19.98 29.58
C ALA A 140 -21.35 19.33 28.32
N LEU A 141 -20.23 18.66 28.47
CA LEU A 141 -19.58 17.92 27.40
C LEU A 141 -19.49 16.45 27.79
N ASN A 142 -19.79 15.57 26.84
CA ASN A 142 -19.77 14.13 27.07
C ASN A 142 -18.35 13.55 26.92
N PHE A 143 -18.11 12.40 27.51
CA PHE A 143 -16.95 11.57 27.25
C PHE A 143 -16.86 11.25 25.75
N GLU A 144 -15.67 11.21 25.19
CA GLU A 144 -15.39 11.03 23.75
C GLU A 144 -15.97 12.09 22.80
N GLN A 145 -16.38 13.24 23.33
CA GLN A 145 -16.80 14.36 22.49
C GLN A 145 -15.69 14.72 21.52
N SER A 146 -16.03 14.73 20.24
CA SER A 146 -15.12 15.15 19.19
C SER A 146 -14.84 16.65 19.28
N MET A 147 -13.58 17.04 19.15
CA MET A 147 -13.09 18.40 19.20
C MET A 147 -12.26 18.66 17.95
N ILE A 148 -12.62 19.64 17.18
CA ILE A 148 -11.95 20.00 15.92
C ILE A 148 -11.17 21.30 16.13
N ARG A 149 -9.86 21.25 15.91
CA ARG A 149 -9.02 22.43 15.89
C ARG A 149 -9.31 23.25 14.63
N MET A 150 -9.74 24.49 14.81
CA MET A 150 -10.13 25.39 13.71
C MET A 150 -9.00 26.37 13.33
N GLY A 151 -7.91 26.39 14.09
CA GLY A 151 -6.82 27.28 13.88
C GLY A 151 -6.79 28.43 14.89
N ARG A 152 -5.90 29.37 14.67
CA ARG A 152 -5.56 30.40 15.62
C ARG A 152 -6.35 31.69 15.37
N ALA A 153 -6.77 32.33 16.46
CA ALA A 153 -7.38 33.67 16.45
C ALA A 153 -6.58 34.59 17.37
N ALA A 154 -5.70 35.39 16.77
CA ALA A 154 -4.84 36.32 17.49
C ALA A 154 -5.52 37.69 17.70
N ALA A 155 -5.19 38.39 18.77
CA ALA A 155 -5.57 39.78 18.96
C ALA A 155 -4.72 40.71 18.09
N GLU A 156 -5.25 41.89 17.78
CA GLU A 156 -4.55 42.87 16.92
C GLU A 156 -3.15 43.25 17.42
N LEU A 157 -2.98 43.28 18.72
CA LEU A 157 -1.68 43.67 19.35
C LEU A 157 -0.81 42.46 19.75
N ASP A 158 -1.19 41.25 19.40
CA ASP A 158 -0.38 40.06 19.69
C ASP A 158 0.88 40.04 18.83
N VAL A 159 2.04 40.30 19.45
CA VAL A 159 3.33 40.34 18.78
C VAL A 159 3.95 38.94 18.70
N GLN A 160 3.66 38.06 19.66
CA GLN A 160 4.21 36.72 19.74
C GLN A 160 3.10 35.67 19.65
N THR A 161 3.21 34.81 18.67
CA THR A 161 2.38 33.60 18.56
C THR A 161 3.26 32.38 18.76
N SER A 162 2.74 31.33 19.40
CA SER A 162 3.43 30.06 19.51
C SER A 162 3.76 29.51 18.13
N GLN A 163 4.96 28.95 17.98
CA GLN A 163 5.45 28.40 16.73
C GLN A 163 4.56 27.19 16.33
N SER A 164 4.21 27.12 15.05
CA SER A 164 3.63 25.93 14.47
C SER A 164 4.73 25.04 13.94
N GLU A 165 4.94 23.90 14.59
CA GLU A 165 5.96 22.93 14.19
C GLU A 165 5.31 21.76 13.49
N ALA A 166 5.67 21.55 12.22
CA ALA A 166 5.39 20.32 11.49
C ALA A 166 6.71 19.57 11.35
N LEU A 167 6.94 18.58 12.21
CA LEU A 167 8.15 17.78 12.15
C LEU A 167 7.93 16.57 11.23
N PRO A 168 8.89 16.28 10.34
CA PRO A 168 8.85 15.08 9.52
C PRO A 168 8.85 13.82 10.39
N ILE A 169 7.91 12.92 10.12
CA ILE A 169 7.86 11.61 10.78
C ILE A 169 8.77 10.66 10.02
N LYS A 170 9.74 10.10 10.72
CA LYS A 170 10.66 9.10 10.19
C LYS A 170 9.97 7.73 10.14
N ARG A 171 10.04 7.11 8.97
CA ARG A 171 9.64 5.72 8.75
C ARG A 171 10.80 4.94 8.16
N ARG A 172 10.75 3.63 8.28
CA ARG A 172 11.83 2.75 7.84
C ARG A 172 11.30 1.51 7.17
N ASN A 173 11.95 1.10 6.09
CA ASN A 173 11.79 -0.22 5.50
C ASN A 173 13.17 -0.83 5.18
N PHE A 174 13.22 -2.14 5.02
CA PHE A 174 14.43 -2.86 4.65
C PHE A 174 14.33 -3.36 3.22
N CYS A 175 15.44 -3.27 2.47
CA CYS A 175 15.57 -3.97 1.22
C CYS A 175 15.75 -5.47 1.48
N GLN A 176 15.06 -6.29 0.73
CA GLN A 176 15.23 -7.73 0.74
C GLN A 176 16.06 -8.16 -0.48
N ILE A 177 17.00 -9.06 -0.27
CA ILE A 177 17.77 -9.65 -1.36
C ILE A 177 16.97 -10.81 -1.93
N PHE A 178 16.54 -10.66 -3.17
CA PHE A 178 15.93 -11.72 -3.97
C PHE A 178 17.01 -12.33 -4.86
N LYS A 179 17.21 -13.62 -4.75
CA LYS A 179 18.29 -14.32 -5.47
C LYS A 179 17.80 -15.66 -5.97
N CYS A 180 18.11 -15.95 -7.23
CA CYS A 180 17.80 -17.21 -7.87
C CYS A 180 19.02 -17.66 -8.70
N GLN A 181 19.32 -18.94 -8.68
CA GLN A 181 20.43 -19.52 -9.43
C GLN A 181 19.91 -20.63 -10.32
N VAL A 182 20.29 -20.59 -11.59
CA VAL A 182 20.01 -21.62 -12.58
C VAL A 182 21.33 -22.25 -12.99
N GLU A 183 21.43 -23.58 -12.87
CA GLU A 183 22.60 -24.34 -13.22
C GLU A 183 22.31 -25.32 -14.37
N GLN A 184 23.22 -25.45 -15.31
CA GLN A 184 23.13 -26.43 -16.38
C GLN A 184 24.45 -27.18 -16.51
N SER A 185 24.40 -28.52 -16.42
CA SER A 185 25.56 -29.35 -16.70
C SER A 185 25.88 -29.41 -18.20
N ILE A 186 27.13 -29.72 -18.53
CA ILE A 186 27.54 -29.86 -19.95
C ILE A 186 26.75 -30.96 -20.65
N LEU A 187 26.49 -32.06 -19.96
CA LEU A 187 25.71 -33.19 -20.53
C LEU A 187 24.26 -32.76 -20.80
N GLN A 188 23.65 -32.02 -19.89
CA GLN A 188 22.29 -31.49 -20.08
C GLN A 188 22.25 -30.45 -21.23
N ARG A 189 23.30 -29.63 -21.40
CA ARG A 189 23.41 -28.67 -22.49
C ARG A 189 23.49 -29.39 -23.86
N LEU A 190 24.19 -30.52 -23.93
CA LEU A 190 24.25 -31.32 -25.14
C LEU A 190 22.92 -32.04 -25.42
N SER A 191 22.28 -32.56 -24.39
CA SER A 191 20.97 -33.23 -24.48
C SER A 191 19.84 -32.26 -24.78
N ALA A 192 19.93 -31.03 -24.28
CA ALA A 192 18.90 -30.00 -24.50
C ALA A 192 18.74 -29.57 -25.96
N LYS A 193 19.76 -29.83 -26.81
CA LYS A 193 19.64 -29.58 -28.26
C LYS A 193 18.61 -30.48 -28.95
N GLU A 194 18.34 -31.65 -28.42
CA GLU A 194 17.36 -32.58 -28.99
C GLU A 194 15.92 -32.25 -28.53
N VAL A 195 15.77 -31.66 -27.35
CA VAL A 195 14.46 -31.36 -26.74
C VAL A 195 14.06 -29.87 -26.84
N GLY A 196 14.98 -29.01 -27.30
CA GLY A 196 14.71 -27.56 -27.47
C GLY A 196 14.69 -26.74 -26.17
N TRP A 197 14.96 -27.36 -25.00
CA TRP A 197 15.04 -26.68 -23.72
C TRP A 197 16.46 -26.16 -23.43
N SER A 198 16.62 -24.84 -23.43
CA SER A 198 17.92 -24.18 -23.25
C SER A 198 18.13 -23.63 -21.85
N LEU A 199 19.37 -23.21 -21.53
CA LEU A 199 19.65 -22.47 -20.30
C LEU A 199 18.86 -21.15 -20.25
N THR A 200 18.66 -20.50 -21.39
CA THR A 200 17.88 -19.26 -21.51
C THR A 200 16.42 -19.48 -21.13
N ASP A 201 15.81 -20.60 -21.54
CA ASP A 201 14.42 -20.92 -21.18
C ASP A 201 14.29 -21.17 -19.67
N GLN A 202 15.28 -21.80 -19.05
CA GLN A 202 15.33 -21.98 -17.59
C GLN A 202 15.52 -20.65 -16.87
N GLU A 203 16.34 -19.74 -17.41
CA GLU A 203 16.54 -18.40 -16.89
C GLU A 203 15.24 -17.58 -16.91
N GLU A 204 14.50 -17.62 -18.03
CA GLU A 204 13.21 -16.96 -18.16
C GLU A 204 12.18 -17.47 -17.15
N THR A 205 12.12 -18.79 -16.95
CA THR A 205 11.24 -19.40 -15.94
C THR A 205 11.62 -18.99 -14.52
N ALA A 206 12.92 -19.01 -14.22
CA ALA A 206 13.44 -18.58 -12.93
C ALA A 206 13.19 -17.10 -12.67
N LEU A 207 13.29 -16.26 -13.69
CA LEU A 207 12.98 -14.85 -13.61
C LEU A 207 11.50 -14.62 -13.27
N ILE A 208 10.58 -15.38 -13.87
CA ILE A 208 9.15 -15.28 -13.57
C ILE A 208 8.89 -15.67 -12.10
N ASP A 209 9.44 -16.77 -11.64
CA ASP A 209 9.31 -17.22 -10.26
C ASP A 209 9.87 -16.19 -9.26
N MET A 210 11.03 -15.62 -9.58
CA MET A 210 11.64 -14.56 -8.78
C MET A 210 10.73 -13.32 -8.70
N ARG A 211 10.12 -12.89 -9.81
CA ARG A 211 9.20 -11.75 -9.84
C ARG A 211 7.92 -12.02 -9.07
N LEU A 212 7.37 -13.22 -9.14
CA LEU A 212 6.22 -13.63 -8.32
C LEU A 212 6.57 -13.62 -6.83
N SER A 213 7.76 -14.08 -6.47
CA SER A 213 8.26 -14.03 -5.10
C SER A 213 8.44 -12.59 -4.61
N MET A 214 8.95 -11.71 -5.47
CA MET A 214 9.05 -10.28 -5.17
C MET A 214 7.67 -9.65 -4.96
N GLU A 215 6.71 -9.91 -5.84
CA GLU A 215 5.34 -9.42 -5.71
C GLU A 215 4.69 -9.85 -4.39
N LYS A 216 4.82 -11.13 -4.01
CA LYS A 216 4.31 -11.64 -2.74
C LYS A 216 4.91 -10.91 -1.54
N ASN A 217 6.20 -10.67 -1.54
CA ASN A 217 6.89 -9.97 -0.46
C ASN A 217 6.59 -8.46 -0.45
N PHE A 218 6.49 -7.84 -1.61
CA PHE A 218 6.12 -6.42 -1.70
C PHE A 218 4.68 -6.16 -1.24
N LEU A 219 3.78 -7.11 -1.43
CA LEU A 219 2.40 -7.02 -0.94
C LEU A 219 2.29 -7.36 0.55
N PHE A 220 2.80 -8.53 0.96
CA PHE A 220 2.47 -9.13 2.27
C PHE A 220 3.68 -9.47 3.13
N GLY A 221 4.87 -9.03 2.78
CA GLY A 221 6.08 -9.28 3.55
C GLY A 221 6.06 -8.64 4.95
N ALA A 222 6.90 -9.16 5.84
CA ALA A 222 7.12 -8.62 7.16
C ALA A 222 8.54 -8.07 7.29
N ARG A 223 8.69 -6.90 7.89
CA ARG A 223 10.00 -6.27 8.11
C ARG A 223 10.69 -6.93 9.28
N THR A 224 11.77 -7.66 9.02
CA THR A 224 12.62 -8.26 10.04
C THR A 224 14.09 -8.15 9.68
N ARG A 225 14.95 -8.27 10.69
CA ARG A 225 16.40 -8.35 10.56
C ARG A 225 16.87 -9.41 11.55
N PHE A 226 17.58 -10.41 11.07
CA PHE A 226 18.12 -11.47 11.91
C PHE A 226 19.45 -11.99 11.34
N GLU A 227 20.25 -12.59 12.20
CA GLU A 227 21.47 -13.25 11.80
C GLU A 227 21.19 -14.71 11.41
N LYS A 228 21.75 -15.14 10.29
CA LYS A 228 21.70 -16.52 9.88
C LYS A 228 22.73 -17.30 10.71
N ASP A 229 22.31 -18.43 11.27
CA ASP A 229 23.12 -19.26 12.19
C ASP A 229 24.56 -19.44 11.72
N ASN A 230 25.50 -19.11 12.61
CA ASN A 230 26.96 -19.36 12.51
C ASN A 230 27.72 -18.83 11.28
N THR A 231 27.13 -17.97 10.46
CA THR A 231 27.79 -17.50 9.22
C THR A 231 28.06 -15.99 9.18
N HIS A 232 27.79 -15.26 10.27
CA HIS A 232 27.89 -13.78 10.33
C HIS A 232 27.14 -13.05 9.21
N GLY A 233 26.11 -13.70 8.63
CA GLY A 233 25.28 -13.13 7.57
C GLY A 233 23.98 -12.54 8.13
N GLU A 234 23.76 -11.25 7.94
CA GLU A 234 22.48 -10.63 8.26
C GLU A 234 21.46 -10.86 7.13
N VAL A 235 20.25 -11.25 7.52
CA VAL A 235 19.12 -11.40 6.61
C VAL A 235 18.12 -10.29 6.90
N PHE A 236 17.78 -9.55 5.84
CA PHE A 236 16.75 -8.51 5.88
C PHE A 236 15.53 -8.98 5.10
N THR A 237 14.34 -8.77 5.67
CA THR A 237 13.07 -8.96 4.97
C THR A 237 12.33 -7.63 4.85
N THR A 238 11.63 -7.43 3.75
CA THR A 238 10.92 -6.19 3.46
C THR A 238 9.53 -6.18 4.07
N GLU A 239 9.07 -5.00 4.49
CA GLU A 239 7.68 -4.79 4.86
C GLU A 239 6.80 -4.67 3.61
N GLY A 240 5.73 -5.44 3.56
CA GLY A 240 4.76 -5.35 2.48
C GLY A 240 3.90 -4.09 2.56
N ILE A 241 3.40 -3.65 1.42
CA ILE A 241 2.52 -2.47 1.33
C ILE A 241 1.19 -2.67 2.06
N TRP A 242 0.74 -3.90 2.24
CA TRP A 242 -0.47 -4.23 2.99
C TRP A 242 -0.45 -3.68 4.41
N THR A 243 0.66 -3.87 5.11
CA THR A 243 0.84 -3.38 6.48
C THR A 243 1.19 -1.89 6.53
N GLN A 244 1.77 -1.34 5.47
CA GLN A 244 2.12 0.07 5.38
C GLN A 244 0.91 0.98 5.14
N ALA A 245 -0.19 0.46 4.59
CA ALA A 245 -1.39 1.26 4.32
C ALA A 245 -1.98 1.84 5.61
N GLY A 246 -2.24 3.15 5.60
CA GLY A 246 -2.72 3.87 6.79
C GLY A 246 -4.21 3.75 7.04
N LYS A 247 -5.00 3.43 6.01
CA LYS A 247 -6.45 3.31 6.09
C LYS A 247 -6.93 1.88 5.90
N GLU A 248 -8.05 1.55 6.50
CA GLU A 248 -8.72 0.26 6.36
C GLU A 248 -10.21 0.46 6.09
N PHE A 249 -10.71 -0.30 5.14
CA PHE A 249 -12.14 -0.40 4.85
C PHE A 249 -12.57 -1.85 5.00
N SER A 250 -13.60 -2.10 5.78
CA SER A 250 -14.10 -3.45 6.00
C SER A 250 -15.52 -3.61 5.47
N TYR A 251 -15.77 -4.72 4.79
CA TYR A 251 -17.07 -5.08 4.26
C TYR A 251 -17.42 -6.53 4.61
N VAL A 252 -18.69 -6.89 4.50
CA VAL A 252 -19.13 -8.28 4.71
C VAL A 252 -19.08 -9.01 3.38
N LYS A 253 -18.45 -10.18 3.36
CA LYS A 253 -18.38 -11.04 2.17
C LYS A 253 -19.78 -11.29 1.60
N ASP A 254 -19.89 -11.28 0.27
CA ASP A 254 -21.13 -11.46 -0.50
C ASP A 254 -22.22 -10.39 -0.28
N LYS A 255 -21.89 -9.30 0.44
CA LYS A 255 -22.77 -8.15 0.64
C LYS A 255 -22.22 -6.83 0.11
N PHE A 256 -21.23 -6.90 -0.76
CA PHE A 256 -20.68 -5.71 -1.40
C PHE A 256 -21.67 -5.20 -2.46
N ASN A 257 -22.28 -4.06 -2.20
CA ASN A 257 -23.29 -3.44 -3.06
C ASN A 257 -22.82 -2.04 -3.52
N GLU A 258 -23.66 -1.33 -4.28
CA GLU A 258 -23.35 0.02 -4.76
C GLU A 258 -23.15 1.03 -3.62
N GLU A 259 -23.87 0.88 -2.52
CA GLU A 259 -23.67 1.74 -1.33
C GLU A 259 -22.28 1.52 -0.73
N GLU A 260 -21.83 0.28 -0.65
CA GLU A 260 -20.47 -0.05 -0.19
C GLU A 260 -19.39 0.49 -1.14
N LEU A 261 -19.64 0.50 -2.46
CA LEU A 261 -18.75 1.13 -3.43
C LEU A 261 -18.63 2.65 -3.20
N VAL A 262 -19.75 3.32 -2.92
CA VAL A 262 -19.75 4.75 -2.61
C VAL A 262 -19.02 5.03 -1.29
N ARG A 263 -19.23 4.21 -0.26
CA ARG A 263 -18.53 4.31 1.02
C ARG A 263 -17.02 4.07 0.87
N LEU A 264 -16.64 3.05 0.08
CA LEU A 264 -15.26 2.77 -0.26
C LEU A 264 -14.61 3.97 -0.96
N SER A 265 -15.27 4.53 -1.96
CA SER A 265 -14.78 5.70 -2.70
C SER A 265 -14.62 6.91 -1.78
N ARG A 266 -15.57 7.15 -0.90
CA ARG A 266 -15.47 8.20 0.12
C ARG A 266 -14.25 7.97 1.02
N ALA A 267 -14.06 6.77 1.55
CA ALA A 267 -12.92 6.45 2.42
C ALA A 267 -11.58 6.60 1.68
N ALA A 268 -11.51 6.19 0.42
CA ALA A 268 -10.29 6.22 -0.37
C ALA A 268 -9.86 7.63 -0.79
N PHE A 269 -10.79 8.55 -1.05
CA PHE A 269 -10.52 9.86 -1.65
C PHE A 269 -10.71 11.05 -0.73
N THR A 270 -11.15 10.87 0.51
CA THR A 270 -11.37 11.96 1.47
C THR A 270 -10.41 11.88 2.66
N GLY A 271 -10.25 12.98 3.38
CA GLY A 271 -9.42 13.04 4.58
C GLY A 271 -7.93 13.07 4.30
N ASN A 272 -7.44 14.02 3.51
CA ASN A 272 -6.03 14.14 3.09
C ASN A 272 -5.51 12.89 2.36
N ALA A 273 -6.34 12.33 1.51
CA ALA A 273 -6.08 11.03 0.90
C ALA A 273 -5.19 11.06 -0.35
N GLY A 274 -4.51 12.17 -0.64
CA GLY A 274 -3.65 12.29 -1.82
C GLY A 274 -4.41 12.63 -3.11
N SER A 275 -4.11 11.94 -4.22
CA SER A 275 -4.66 12.26 -5.53
C SER A 275 -6.10 11.74 -5.73
N SER A 276 -6.78 12.27 -6.76
CA SER A 276 -8.13 11.84 -7.16
C SER A 276 -8.13 10.64 -8.13
N ARG A 277 -6.96 10.10 -8.45
CA ARG A 277 -6.79 8.96 -9.34
C ARG A 277 -5.98 7.89 -8.64
N LYS A 278 -6.61 6.75 -8.36
CA LYS A 278 -6.00 5.66 -7.61
C LYS A 278 -6.16 4.33 -8.33
N VAL A 279 -5.25 3.42 -8.03
CA VAL A 279 -5.28 2.04 -8.53
C VAL A 279 -5.89 1.15 -7.47
N LEU A 280 -6.88 0.33 -7.87
CA LEU A 280 -7.44 -0.72 -7.04
C LEU A 280 -6.90 -2.06 -7.53
N ILE A 281 -6.19 -2.77 -6.65
CA ILE A 281 -5.64 -4.09 -6.90
C ILE A 281 -6.30 -5.06 -5.95
N GLY A 282 -6.90 -6.11 -6.46
CA GLY A 282 -7.64 -7.04 -5.64
C GLY A 282 -7.55 -8.48 -6.09
N GLY A 283 -7.92 -9.38 -5.17
CA GLY A 283 -8.09 -10.79 -5.44
C GLY A 283 -9.33 -11.09 -6.29
N SER A 284 -9.40 -12.29 -6.81
CA SER A 284 -10.47 -12.71 -7.74
C SER A 284 -11.86 -12.61 -7.12
N GLY A 285 -12.01 -12.95 -5.84
CA GLY A 285 -13.30 -12.88 -5.14
C GLY A 285 -13.82 -11.45 -4.97
N PHE A 286 -12.93 -10.50 -4.65
CA PHE A 286 -13.32 -9.10 -4.56
C PHE A 286 -13.66 -8.50 -5.93
N ILE A 287 -12.88 -8.80 -6.95
CA ILE A 287 -13.12 -8.33 -8.32
C ILE A 287 -14.41 -8.91 -8.88
N GLU A 288 -14.74 -10.18 -8.55
CA GLU A 288 -16.02 -10.79 -8.92
C GLU A 288 -17.20 -10.00 -8.33
N GLN A 289 -17.18 -9.70 -7.03
CA GLN A 289 -18.23 -8.93 -6.36
C GLN A 289 -18.34 -7.52 -6.95
N LEU A 290 -17.23 -6.87 -7.21
CA LEU A 290 -17.19 -5.55 -7.83
C LEU A 290 -17.79 -5.58 -9.25
N SER A 291 -17.49 -6.62 -10.02
CA SER A 291 -17.98 -6.79 -11.41
C SER A 291 -19.47 -7.09 -11.49
N MET A 292 -20.08 -7.61 -10.43
CA MET A 292 -21.51 -7.90 -10.36
C MET A 292 -22.37 -6.66 -10.10
N LEU A 293 -21.78 -5.53 -9.71
CA LEU A 293 -22.52 -4.30 -9.44
C LEU A 293 -23.19 -3.78 -10.72
N PRO A 294 -24.47 -3.35 -10.66
CA PRO A 294 -25.20 -2.85 -11.84
C PRO A 294 -24.49 -1.66 -12.49
N HIS A 295 -23.95 -0.74 -11.73
CA HIS A 295 -23.21 0.43 -12.23
C HIS A 295 -21.98 0.03 -13.05
N VAL A 296 -21.25 -0.98 -12.61
CA VAL A 296 -20.08 -1.50 -13.32
C VAL A 296 -20.46 -2.28 -14.57
N LYS A 297 -21.61 -2.99 -14.54
CA LYS A 297 -22.14 -3.74 -15.69
C LYS A 297 -22.72 -2.85 -16.79
N THR A 298 -23.34 -1.73 -16.43
CA THR A 298 -24.05 -0.83 -17.36
C THR A 298 -23.18 0.30 -17.92
N ALA A 299 -22.08 0.64 -17.25
CA ALA A 299 -21.04 1.43 -17.89
C ALA A 299 -20.58 0.63 -19.11
N GLY A 300 -20.87 1.14 -20.32
CA GLY A 300 -20.59 0.47 -21.62
C GLY A 300 -19.21 -0.16 -21.70
N PRO A 301 -18.67 -0.57 -22.85
CA PRO A 301 -17.36 -1.19 -22.89
C PRO A 301 -16.41 -0.32 -22.09
N ALA A 302 -16.03 -0.84 -20.91
CA ALA A 302 -15.23 -0.11 -19.95
C ALA A 302 -14.01 0.42 -20.68
N GLU A 303 -13.79 1.73 -20.66
CA GLU A 303 -12.61 2.30 -21.25
C GLU A 303 -11.40 1.63 -20.61
N THR A 304 -10.73 0.80 -21.42
CA THR A 304 -9.50 0.16 -20.99
C THR A 304 -8.41 1.21 -21.07
N VAL A 305 -7.88 1.60 -19.92
CA VAL A 305 -6.75 2.53 -19.85
C VAL A 305 -5.47 1.74 -19.68
N THR A 306 -4.58 1.82 -20.65
CA THR A 306 -3.27 1.18 -20.57
C THR A 306 -2.27 2.14 -19.93
N ARG A 307 -1.73 1.77 -18.77
CA ARG A 307 -0.68 2.52 -18.09
C ARG A 307 0.33 1.53 -17.48
N TRP A 308 1.61 1.87 -17.54
CA TRP A 308 2.71 1.00 -17.09
C TRP A 308 2.68 -0.41 -17.72
N GLY A 309 2.15 -0.54 -18.95
CA GLY A 309 1.99 -1.84 -19.62
C GLY A 309 0.90 -2.73 -19.05
N ILE A 310 0.02 -2.20 -18.20
CA ILE A 310 -1.12 -2.89 -17.61
C ILE A 310 -2.40 -2.27 -18.11
N ASP A 311 -3.36 -3.11 -18.46
CA ASP A 311 -4.71 -2.69 -18.84
C ASP A 311 -5.61 -2.61 -17.61
N PHE A 312 -6.06 -1.40 -17.31
CA PHE A 312 -6.97 -1.12 -16.20
C PHE A 312 -8.39 -0.90 -16.67
N THR A 313 -9.34 -1.32 -15.86
CA THR A 313 -10.76 -0.94 -16.00
C THR A 313 -11.02 0.30 -15.15
N GLU A 314 -11.49 1.38 -15.76
CA GLU A 314 -11.78 2.62 -15.05
C GLU A 314 -13.18 2.60 -14.43
N ILE A 315 -13.28 2.93 -13.14
CA ILE A 315 -14.53 3.22 -12.45
C ILE A 315 -14.50 4.68 -12.03
N THR A 316 -15.41 5.47 -12.57
CA THR A 316 -15.55 6.90 -12.24
C THR A 316 -16.59 7.05 -11.14
N THR A 317 -16.18 7.71 -10.04
CA THR A 317 -17.07 8.11 -8.95
C THR A 317 -17.05 9.63 -8.77
N LYS A 318 -18.00 10.19 -7.99
CA LYS A 318 -17.98 11.61 -7.65
C LYS A 318 -16.78 12.02 -6.79
N PHE A 319 -16.14 11.07 -6.13
CA PHE A 319 -14.98 11.31 -5.26
C PHE A 319 -13.65 11.22 -6.03
N GLY A 320 -13.59 10.43 -7.09
CA GLY A 320 -12.39 10.23 -7.88
C GLY A 320 -12.54 9.04 -8.83
N ARG A 321 -11.42 8.66 -9.44
CA ARG A 321 -11.35 7.57 -10.41
C ARG A 321 -10.54 6.41 -9.85
N LEU A 322 -11.09 5.22 -9.96
CA LEU A 322 -10.45 3.95 -9.60
C LEU A 322 -10.06 3.19 -10.87
N TYR A 323 -8.80 2.85 -10.98
CA TYR A 323 -8.26 1.98 -12.02
C TYR A 323 -8.11 0.57 -11.45
N VAL A 324 -8.96 -0.35 -11.88
CA VAL A 324 -9.08 -1.68 -11.31
C VAL A 324 -8.25 -2.68 -12.08
N VAL A 325 -7.50 -3.51 -11.38
CA VAL A 325 -6.74 -4.64 -11.93
C VAL A 325 -6.85 -5.83 -11.00
N LEU A 326 -6.96 -7.04 -11.58
CA LEU A 326 -6.89 -8.29 -10.86
C LEU A 326 -5.44 -8.62 -10.52
N SER A 327 -5.20 -9.08 -9.29
CA SER A 327 -3.93 -9.67 -8.87
C SER A 327 -4.16 -11.09 -8.34
N GLU A 328 -3.67 -12.08 -9.05
CA GLU A 328 -3.75 -13.49 -8.64
C GLU A 328 -2.86 -13.78 -7.42
N VAL A 329 -1.90 -12.90 -7.11
CA VAL A 329 -1.07 -13.01 -5.92
C VAL A 329 -1.88 -12.84 -4.63
N PHE A 330 -2.94 -12.04 -4.66
CA PHE A 330 -3.89 -11.96 -3.54
C PHE A 330 -4.53 -13.32 -3.27
N ASP A 331 -4.97 -14.03 -4.32
CA ASP A 331 -5.54 -15.37 -4.19
C ASP A 331 -4.51 -16.37 -3.63
N ALA A 332 -3.29 -16.33 -4.15
CA ALA A 332 -2.20 -17.20 -3.72
C ALA A 332 -1.77 -16.98 -2.25
N CYS A 333 -1.95 -15.76 -1.73
CA CYS A 333 -1.60 -15.39 -0.36
C CYS A 333 -2.77 -15.46 0.63
N GLY A 334 -3.93 -15.99 0.21
CA GLY A 334 -5.09 -16.14 1.09
C GLY A 334 -5.95 -14.89 1.25
N HIS A 335 -5.78 -13.90 0.37
CA HIS A 335 -6.51 -12.63 0.35
C HIS A 335 -7.46 -12.50 -0.85
N ALA A 336 -8.06 -13.60 -1.28
CA ALA A 336 -8.91 -13.65 -2.49
C ALA A 336 -10.08 -12.66 -2.47
N ASP A 337 -10.67 -12.44 -1.31
CA ASP A 337 -11.80 -11.52 -1.12
C ASP A 337 -11.38 -10.12 -0.67
N GLU A 338 -10.10 -9.83 -0.71
CA GLU A 338 -9.52 -8.58 -0.23
C GLU A 338 -8.85 -7.79 -1.36
N ALA A 339 -8.62 -6.52 -1.13
CA ALA A 339 -8.04 -5.61 -2.11
C ALA A 339 -7.27 -4.47 -1.45
N MET A 340 -6.58 -3.70 -2.27
CA MET A 340 -5.94 -2.44 -1.88
C MET A 340 -6.28 -1.34 -2.86
N VAL A 341 -6.47 -0.13 -2.34
CA VAL A 341 -6.50 1.09 -3.13
C VAL A 341 -5.19 1.83 -2.89
N LEU A 342 -4.44 2.06 -3.95
CA LEU A 342 -3.10 2.64 -3.90
C LEU A 342 -3.04 3.93 -4.71
N ASP A 343 -2.33 4.92 -4.18
CA ASP A 343 -2.02 6.14 -4.91
C ASP A 343 -0.65 6.00 -5.56
N PRO A 344 -0.57 5.96 -6.89
CA PRO A 344 0.71 5.77 -7.59
C PRO A 344 1.73 6.87 -7.37
N GLU A 345 1.30 8.09 -7.01
CA GLU A 345 2.18 9.21 -6.75
C GLU A 345 2.99 9.04 -5.45
N TYR A 346 2.51 8.21 -4.54
CA TYR A 346 3.11 7.97 -3.22
C TYR A 346 3.69 6.56 -3.07
N ILE A 347 3.81 5.80 -4.14
CA ILE A 347 4.51 4.51 -4.18
C ILE A 347 5.91 4.74 -4.71
N GLN A 348 6.92 4.29 -3.97
CA GLN A 348 8.30 4.40 -4.41
C GLN A 348 9.06 3.11 -4.18
N LYS A 349 9.75 2.65 -5.22
CA LYS A 349 10.70 1.54 -5.13
C LYS A 349 12.10 2.06 -4.85
N TYR A 350 12.77 1.45 -3.89
CA TYR A 350 14.20 1.64 -3.64
C TYR A 350 14.95 0.36 -3.97
N SER A 351 15.97 0.46 -4.79
CA SER A 351 16.84 -0.65 -5.17
C SER A 351 18.24 -0.41 -4.65
N HIS A 352 18.69 -1.23 -3.71
CA HIS A 352 20.09 -1.22 -3.27
C HIS A 352 20.98 -1.94 -4.27
N ILE A 353 20.52 -3.08 -4.77
CA ILE A 353 21.12 -3.79 -5.88
C ILE A 353 20.08 -3.86 -6.98
N PRO A 354 20.26 -3.14 -8.10
CA PRO A 354 19.37 -3.25 -9.26
C PRO A 354 19.37 -4.68 -9.80
N PHE A 355 18.29 -5.06 -10.48
CA PHE A 355 18.22 -6.36 -11.11
C PHE A 355 19.43 -6.61 -12.02
N LYS A 356 20.08 -7.74 -11.82
CA LYS A 356 21.19 -8.20 -12.68
C LYS A 356 21.18 -9.70 -12.82
N ALA A 357 21.55 -10.16 -13.99
CA ALA A 357 21.83 -11.54 -14.30
C ALA A 357 23.34 -11.69 -14.50
N MET A 358 23.99 -12.52 -13.71
CA MET A 358 25.44 -12.74 -13.76
C MET A 358 25.72 -14.19 -14.11
N PRO A 359 26.35 -14.45 -15.26
CA PRO A 359 26.86 -15.79 -15.56
C PRO A 359 28.06 -16.10 -14.66
N ILE A 360 28.11 -17.31 -14.13
CA ILE A 360 29.19 -17.83 -13.30
C ILE A 360 29.69 -19.13 -13.92
N ASP A 361 30.99 -19.21 -14.19
CA ASP A 361 31.63 -20.46 -14.59
C ASP A 361 32.13 -21.20 -13.37
N LEU A 362 31.35 -22.19 -12.92
CA LEU A 362 31.70 -23.03 -11.76
C LEU A 362 32.80 -24.04 -12.07
N ARG A 363 33.16 -24.22 -13.34
CA ARG A 363 34.29 -25.10 -13.75
C ARG A 363 35.61 -24.44 -13.42
N SER A 364 35.78 -23.17 -13.72
CA SER A 364 37.00 -22.42 -13.45
C SER A 364 37.31 -22.32 -11.95
N SER A 365 36.28 -22.35 -11.11
CA SER A 365 36.41 -22.38 -9.65
C SER A 365 36.67 -23.77 -9.06
N GLY A 366 36.61 -24.84 -9.87
CA GLY A 366 36.80 -26.22 -9.44
C GLY A 366 35.67 -26.80 -8.58
N GLN A 367 34.57 -26.10 -8.47
CA GLN A 367 33.44 -26.50 -7.60
C GLN A 367 32.54 -27.55 -8.28
N ARG A 368 32.12 -27.28 -9.52
CA ARG A 368 31.20 -28.14 -10.30
C ARG A 368 31.45 -28.01 -11.78
N ASN A 369 31.20 -29.07 -12.55
CA ASN A 369 31.30 -29.04 -14.00
C ASN A 369 29.98 -28.54 -14.65
N CYS A 370 29.60 -27.31 -14.35
CA CYS A 370 28.38 -26.68 -14.87
C CYS A 370 28.59 -25.19 -15.08
N GLU A 371 27.72 -24.63 -15.90
CA GLU A 371 27.52 -23.18 -16.07
C GLU A 371 26.32 -22.78 -15.23
N ALA A 372 26.37 -21.61 -14.58
CA ALA A 372 25.30 -21.08 -13.78
C ALA A 372 25.02 -19.62 -14.14
N ILE A 373 23.76 -19.21 -14.00
CA ILE A 373 23.34 -17.82 -14.07
C ILE A 373 22.69 -17.47 -12.73
N VAL A 374 23.16 -16.40 -12.12
CA VAL A 374 22.61 -15.89 -10.85
C VAL A 374 21.84 -14.62 -11.11
N LEU A 375 20.54 -14.66 -10.83
CA LEU A 375 19.65 -13.51 -10.85
C LEU A 375 19.62 -12.90 -9.46
N THR A 376 19.87 -11.61 -9.34
CA THR A 376 19.91 -10.93 -8.04
C THR A 376 19.26 -9.56 -8.14
N GLU A 377 18.44 -9.22 -7.15
CA GLU A 377 17.93 -7.89 -6.89
C GLU A 377 17.77 -7.68 -5.38
N ALA A 378 18.15 -6.52 -4.88
CA ALA A 378 17.88 -6.11 -3.51
C ALA A 378 17.06 -4.83 -3.53
N SER A 379 15.80 -4.92 -3.15
CA SER A 379 14.86 -3.81 -3.25
C SER A 379 13.76 -3.87 -2.18
N CYS A 380 13.09 -2.74 -2.01
CA CYS A 380 11.88 -2.60 -1.21
C CYS A 380 10.93 -1.59 -1.85
N ILE A 381 9.67 -1.65 -1.44
CA ILE A 381 8.66 -0.65 -1.80
C ILE A 381 8.22 0.08 -0.54
N VAL A 382 8.16 1.40 -0.62
CA VAL A 382 7.67 2.24 0.46
C VAL A 382 6.43 3.02 0.01
N LEU A 383 5.47 3.15 0.93
CA LEU A 383 4.33 4.04 0.80
C LEU A 383 4.67 5.34 1.53
N ARG A 384 4.97 6.40 0.78
CA ARG A 384 5.44 7.67 1.36
C ARG A 384 4.42 8.38 2.20
N TYR A 385 3.15 8.24 1.83
CA TYR A 385 2.03 8.84 2.54
C TYR A 385 0.99 7.74 2.83
N PRO A 386 1.05 7.08 3.99
CA PRO A 386 0.21 5.93 4.30
C PRO A 386 -1.29 6.20 4.18
N ASP A 387 -1.76 7.39 4.53
CA ASP A 387 -3.17 7.75 4.49
C ASP A 387 -3.73 7.94 3.07
N ALA A 388 -2.86 8.00 2.05
CA ALA A 388 -3.25 7.95 0.65
C ALA A 388 -3.60 6.53 0.18
N HIS A 389 -3.31 5.51 0.97
CA HIS A 389 -3.50 4.11 0.64
C HIS A 389 -4.47 3.45 1.62
N LEU A 390 -5.28 2.56 1.08
CA LEU A 390 -6.34 1.89 1.82
C LEU A 390 -6.31 0.40 1.54
N ARG A 391 -6.40 -0.41 2.59
CA ARG A 391 -6.63 -1.85 2.45
C ARG A 391 -8.11 -2.17 2.67
N ILE A 392 -8.62 -3.09 1.86
CA ILE A 392 -10.00 -3.56 1.92
C ILE A 392 -9.98 -4.97 2.49
N VAL A 393 -10.64 -5.14 3.62
CA VAL A 393 -10.68 -6.42 4.37
C VAL A 393 -12.11 -6.93 4.48
N THR A 394 -12.25 -8.23 4.59
CA THR A 394 -13.53 -8.89 4.88
C THR A 394 -13.74 -9.07 6.37
N LYS A 395 -15.01 -8.94 6.80
CA LYS A 395 -15.46 -9.28 8.15
C LYS A 395 -16.11 -10.64 8.17
#